data_4d1a5422ca6ea8fb40b0c2f1584d6dff
#
_entry.id   4d1a5422ca6ea8fb40b0c2f1584d6dff
#
_cell.length_a   1.000
_cell.length_b   1.000
_cell.length_c   1.000
_cell.angle_alpha   90.00
_cell.angle_beta   90.00
_cell.angle_gamma   90.00
#
_symmetry.space_group_name_H-M   'P 1'
#
loop_
_entity.id
_entity.type
_entity.pdbx_description
1 polymer ?
#
loop_
_entity_poly.entity_id
_entity_poly.type
_entity_poly.pdbx_seq_one_letter_code
_entity_poly.pdbx_strand_id
1 'polypeptide(L)'
;MIELDGWTNDTVTFNISADALTTGTAIDITSSSSAKTSGALLNVAQTGVTTTQTEASLQVSTSATTNAGASVASFVGDALTTGKAVSISADGLTTGSALDITSSSAGKTSNALVNI
;
A
#
# COMPACT_ATOMS: atom_id res chain seq x y z
N MET A 1 -15.26 -19.06 -6.14
CA MET A 1 -15.04 -17.62 -6.40
C MET A 1 -15.98 -16.85 -5.47
N ILE A 2 -15.46 -15.86 -4.78
CA ILE A 2 -16.28 -14.91 -3.99
C ILE A 2 -16.18 -13.58 -4.74
N GLU A 3 -17.31 -13.02 -5.12
CA GLU A 3 -17.44 -11.71 -5.74
C GLU A 3 -18.31 -10.82 -4.83
N LEU A 4 -17.80 -9.66 -4.50
CA LEU A 4 -18.52 -8.66 -3.72
C LEU A 4 -18.73 -7.44 -4.62
N ASP A 5 -19.97 -7.24 -5.03
CA ASP A 5 -20.36 -6.13 -5.89
C ASP A 5 -21.11 -5.08 -5.07
N GLY A 6 -20.51 -3.93 -4.91
CA GLY A 6 -21.08 -2.81 -4.16
C GLY A 6 -21.69 -1.76 -5.08
N TRP A 7 -23.01 -1.66 -5.09
CA TRP A 7 -23.80 -0.81 -5.99
C TRP A 7 -24.18 0.56 -5.39
N THR A 8 -23.76 0.87 -4.18
CA THR A 8 -24.19 2.08 -3.48
C THR A 8 -23.01 3.02 -3.18
N ASN A 9 -23.30 4.31 -3.17
CA ASN A 9 -22.28 5.37 -3.20
C ASN A 9 -21.51 5.59 -1.89
N ASP A 10 -21.98 5.12 -0.73
CA ASP A 10 -21.43 5.54 0.56
C ASP A 10 -21.22 4.39 1.56
N THR A 11 -21.02 3.15 1.08
CA THR A 11 -20.89 2.00 1.96
C THR A 11 -19.55 1.27 1.80
N VAL A 12 -19.05 0.75 2.90
CA VAL A 12 -17.97 -0.23 2.89
C VAL A 12 -18.52 -1.57 2.43
N THR A 13 -18.10 -2.04 1.27
CA THR A 13 -18.57 -3.34 0.72
C THR A 13 -17.91 -4.52 1.42
N PHE A 14 -16.64 -4.40 1.81
CA PHE A 14 -15.91 -5.44 2.51
C PHE A 14 -15.05 -4.83 3.61
N ASN A 15 -15.30 -5.22 4.86
CA ASN A 15 -14.56 -4.74 6.03
C ASN A 15 -13.98 -5.93 6.80
N ILE A 16 -12.68 -5.88 7.09
CA ILE A 16 -12.02 -6.80 7.99
C ILE A 16 -11.55 -6.01 9.20
N SER A 17 -12.20 -6.22 10.36
CA SER A 17 -11.80 -5.67 11.64
C SER A 17 -11.13 -6.75 12.48
N ALA A 18 -9.95 -6.44 13.01
CA ALA A 18 -9.15 -7.35 13.82
C ALA A 18 -8.73 -6.67 15.13
N ASP A 19 -9.68 -6.06 15.82
CA ASP A 19 -9.46 -5.18 16.98
C ASP A 19 -8.82 -5.88 18.19
N ALA A 20 -9.01 -7.19 18.31
CA ALA A 20 -8.42 -8.00 19.38
C ALA A 20 -7.13 -8.72 18.97
N LEU A 21 -6.59 -8.44 17.79
CA LEU A 21 -5.38 -9.09 17.31
C LEU A 21 -4.15 -8.57 18.06
N THR A 22 -3.56 -9.38 18.90
CA THR A 22 -2.33 -9.05 19.64
C THR A 22 -1.08 -9.56 18.96
N THR A 23 -1.20 -10.66 18.23
CA THR A 23 -0.13 -11.28 17.41
C THR A 23 -0.76 -11.90 16.16
N GLY A 24 0.02 -12.12 15.13
CA GLY A 24 -0.44 -12.75 13.89
C GLY A 24 -0.84 -11.74 12.80
N THR A 25 -1.53 -12.22 11.79
CA THR A 25 -1.87 -11.48 10.56
C THR A 25 -3.38 -11.50 10.34
N ALA A 26 -3.97 -10.34 10.10
CA ALA A 26 -5.41 -10.23 9.80
C ALA A 26 -5.74 -10.72 8.37
N ILE A 27 -4.87 -10.44 7.40
CA ILE A 27 -5.01 -10.90 6.01
C ILE A 27 -3.65 -11.39 5.55
N ASP A 28 -3.58 -12.63 5.05
CA ASP A 28 -2.40 -13.21 4.44
C ASP A 28 -2.72 -13.62 2.99
N ILE A 29 -2.00 -13.07 2.03
CA ILE A 29 -2.15 -13.36 0.61
C ILE A 29 -0.83 -13.91 0.09
N THR A 30 -0.72 -15.23 -0.01
CA THR A 30 0.51 -15.93 -0.33
C THR A 30 0.38 -16.81 -1.58
N SER A 31 1.50 -17.09 -2.23
CA SER A 31 1.60 -18.10 -3.26
C SER A 31 2.95 -18.80 -3.17
N SER A 32 2.93 -20.11 -3.05
CA SER A 32 4.11 -20.97 -3.12
C SER A 32 4.37 -21.51 -4.54
N SER A 33 3.63 -21.05 -5.54
CA SER A 33 3.77 -21.57 -6.91
C SER A 33 5.10 -21.13 -7.54
N SER A 34 5.91 -22.08 -7.95
CA SER A 34 7.11 -21.86 -8.75
C SER A 34 6.82 -21.61 -10.24
N ALA A 35 5.57 -21.84 -10.67
CA ALA A 35 5.13 -21.72 -12.07
C ALA A 35 4.35 -20.44 -12.37
N LYS A 36 4.18 -19.54 -11.39
CA LYS A 36 3.47 -18.26 -11.61
C LYS A 36 4.34 -17.32 -12.45
N THR A 37 3.94 -17.07 -13.67
CA THR A 37 4.67 -16.21 -14.62
C THR A 37 4.01 -14.86 -14.87
N SER A 38 2.74 -14.69 -14.50
CA SER A 38 1.98 -13.46 -14.74
C SER A 38 0.90 -13.22 -13.71
N GLY A 39 0.32 -12.03 -13.72
CA GLY A 39 -0.74 -11.59 -12.83
C GLY A 39 -0.26 -11.20 -11.42
N ALA A 40 -0.98 -10.33 -10.76
CA ALA A 40 -0.74 -9.90 -9.38
C ALA A 40 -1.37 -10.87 -8.37
N LEU A 41 -0.81 -10.97 -7.17
CA LEU A 41 -1.48 -11.60 -6.03
C LEU A 41 -2.56 -10.68 -5.46
N LEU A 42 -2.29 -9.39 -5.39
CA LEU A 42 -3.24 -8.35 -5.01
C LEU A 42 -3.22 -7.27 -6.10
N ASN A 43 -4.39 -6.92 -6.63
CA ASN A 43 -4.57 -5.80 -7.53
C ASN A 43 -5.57 -4.81 -6.93
N VAL A 44 -5.12 -3.59 -6.68
CA VAL A 44 -5.97 -2.46 -6.25
C VAL A 44 -6.01 -1.47 -7.41
N ALA A 45 -7.14 -1.37 -8.09
CA ALA A 45 -7.26 -0.58 -9.30
C ALA A 45 -8.56 0.24 -9.31
N GLN A 46 -8.43 1.54 -9.53
CA GLN A 46 -9.53 2.42 -9.93
C GLN A 46 -9.50 2.53 -11.45
N THR A 47 -10.43 1.86 -12.12
CA THR A 47 -10.47 1.79 -13.59
C THR A 47 -11.49 2.73 -14.23
N GLY A 48 -12.45 3.22 -13.44
CA GLY A 48 -13.44 4.21 -13.89
C GLY A 48 -12.78 5.57 -14.11
N VAL A 49 -13.24 6.29 -15.14
CA VAL A 49 -12.83 7.68 -15.36
C VAL A 49 -13.55 8.57 -14.35
N THR A 50 -12.79 9.21 -13.47
CA THR A 50 -13.30 10.17 -12.50
C THR A 50 -12.75 11.56 -12.80
N THR A 51 -13.55 12.59 -12.57
CA THR A 51 -13.09 13.97 -12.68
C THR A 51 -12.37 14.45 -11.44
N THR A 52 -12.71 13.88 -10.29
CA THR A 52 -12.12 14.23 -9.00
C THR A 52 -12.11 13.00 -8.09
N GLN A 53 -10.95 12.68 -7.54
CA GLN A 53 -10.80 11.71 -6.46
C GLN A 53 -10.10 12.41 -5.30
N THR A 54 -10.74 12.43 -4.14
CA THR A 54 -10.24 13.13 -2.95
C THR A 54 -9.52 12.21 -1.97
N GLU A 55 -9.72 10.90 -2.11
CA GLU A 55 -9.13 9.90 -1.22
C GLU A 55 -8.19 8.95 -1.98
N ALA A 56 -7.27 8.35 -1.26
CA ALA A 56 -6.34 7.38 -1.83
C ALA A 56 -7.03 6.06 -2.20
N SER A 57 -6.68 5.48 -3.35
CA SER A 57 -7.10 4.13 -3.74
C SER A 57 -6.50 3.04 -2.84
N LEU A 58 -5.31 3.26 -2.29
CA LEU A 58 -4.67 2.43 -1.28
C LEU A 58 -4.10 3.34 -0.20
N GLN A 59 -4.54 3.15 1.04
CA GLN A 59 -3.99 3.84 2.20
C GLN A 59 -3.40 2.83 3.18
N VAL A 60 -2.15 3.05 3.58
CA VAL A 60 -1.46 2.29 4.62
C VAL A 60 -1.04 3.25 5.72
N SER A 61 -1.61 3.12 6.91
CA SER A 61 -1.38 4.05 8.01
C SER A 61 -1.28 3.34 9.36
N THR A 62 -0.65 4.00 10.32
CA THR A 62 -0.61 3.56 11.72
C THR A 62 -0.72 4.76 12.64
N SER A 63 -1.40 4.58 13.77
CA SER A 63 -1.40 5.52 14.90
C SER A 63 -0.40 5.13 16.01
N ALA A 64 0.39 4.08 15.80
CA ALA A 64 1.40 3.67 16.78
C ALA A 64 2.44 4.77 17.01
N THR A 65 2.69 5.11 18.26
CA THR A 65 3.69 6.11 18.65
C THR A 65 5.11 5.57 18.65
N THR A 66 5.26 4.25 18.74
CA THR A 66 6.55 3.56 18.72
C THR A 66 6.44 2.32 17.84
N ASN A 67 7.28 2.23 16.84
CA ASN A 67 7.35 1.12 15.88
C ASN A 67 8.75 0.49 15.94
N ALA A 68 9.15 0.01 17.11
CA ALA A 68 10.51 -0.46 17.41
C ALA A 68 11.03 -1.48 16.38
N GLY A 69 11.73 -1.01 15.37
CA GLY A 69 12.29 -1.83 14.29
C GLY A 69 11.31 -2.32 13.23
N ALA A 70 10.01 -2.01 13.35
CA ALA A 70 9.00 -2.39 12.37
C ALA A 70 8.75 -1.28 11.33
N SER A 71 8.17 -1.63 10.21
CA SER A 71 7.74 -0.71 9.14
C SER A 71 6.22 -0.67 9.05
N VAL A 72 5.67 0.48 8.68
CA VAL A 72 4.24 0.61 8.32
C VAL A 72 3.96 -0.13 7.01
N ALA A 73 4.90 -0.04 6.06
CA ALA A 73 4.91 -0.83 4.84
C ALA A 73 6.34 -1.28 4.55
N SER A 74 6.52 -2.50 4.06
CA SER A 74 7.81 -3.06 3.67
C SER A 74 7.70 -3.68 2.29
N PHE A 75 8.61 -3.32 1.39
CA PHE A 75 8.74 -3.87 0.05
C PHE A 75 10.08 -4.58 -0.04
N VAL A 76 10.06 -5.90 -0.05
CA VAL A 76 11.26 -6.74 -0.01
C VAL A 76 11.42 -7.49 -1.32
N GLY A 77 12.57 -7.36 -1.94
CA GLY A 77 12.90 -8.03 -3.20
C GLY A 77 14.34 -8.57 -3.20
N ASP A 78 14.77 -9.18 -2.09
CA ASP A 78 16.18 -9.60 -1.87
C ASP A 78 16.69 -10.61 -2.91
N ALA A 79 15.79 -11.41 -3.49
CA ALA A 79 16.13 -12.39 -4.52
C ALA A 79 16.05 -11.83 -5.94
N LEU A 80 15.67 -10.55 -6.12
CA LEU A 80 15.61 -9.97 -7.46
C LEU A 80 17.00 -9.76 -8.04
N THR A 81 17.29 -10.40 -9.15
CA THR A 81 18.49 -10.16 -9.95
C THR A 81 18.26 -9.15 -11.07
N THR A 82 17.01 -9.00 -11.47
CA THR A 82 16.56 -8.06 -12.50
C THR A 82 15.18 -7.53 -12.11
N GLY A 83 14.78 -6.39 -12.67
CA GLY A 83 13.47 -5.78 -12.38
C GLY A 83 13.54 -4.72 -11.28
N LYS A 84 12.40 -4.45 -10.66
CA LYS A 84 12.24 -3.37 -9.67
C LYS A 84 11.43 -3.87 -8.47
N ALA A 85 11.88 -3.59 -7.25
CA ALA A 85 11.09 -3.82 -6.04
C ALA A 85 9.90 -2.86 -5.94
N VAL A 86 10.08 -1.61 -6.34
CA VAL A 86 9.02 -0.59 -6.42
C VAL A 86 9.13 0.12 -7.77
N SER A 87 8.00 0.33 -8.44
CA SER A 87 7.92 1.16 -9.64
C SER A 87 6.77 2.14 -9.50
N ILE A 88 7.06 3.43 -9.68
CA ILE A 88 6.10 4.52 -9.64
C ILE A 88 6.08 5.15 -11.04
N SER A 89 4.91 5.15 -11.70
CA SER A 89 4.70 5.81 -12.98
C SER A 89 3.56 6.80 -12.85
N ALA A 90 3.76 8.00 -13.36
CA ALA A 90 2.81 9.10 -13.28
C ALA A 90 2.87 9.98 -14.55
N ASP A 91 2.78 9.34 -15.69
CA ASP A 91 3.03 9.94 -17.02
C ASP A 91 2.06 11.08 -17.37
N GLY A 92 0.88 11.09 -16.78
CA GLY A 92 -0.14 12.13 -17.00
C GLY A 92 -0.07 13.32 -16.05
N LEU A 93 0.89 13.38 -15.12
CA LEU A 93 1.00 14.49 -14.18
C LEU A 93 1.40 15.79 -14.91
N THR A 94 0.54 16.79 -14.78
CA THR A 94 0.86 18.18 -15.19
C THR A 94 1.19 19.06 -13.99
N THR A 95 0.69 18.70 -12.82
CA THR A 95 0.96 19.34 -11.52
C THR A 95 0.99 18.26 -10.44
N GLY A 96 1.60 18.54 -9.30
CA GLY A 96 1.73 17.59 -8.20
C GLY A 96 3.00 16.74 -8.30
N SER A 97 3.07 15.68 -7.49
CA SER A 97 4.27 14.84 -7.34
C SER A 97 3.93 13.36 -7.54
N ALA A 98 4.77 12.63 -8.25
CA ALA A 98 4.68 11.16 -8.34
C ALA A 98 5.08 10.49 -7.02
N LEU A 99 6.00 11.09 -6.27
CA LEU A 99 6.42 10.67 -4.94
C LEU A 99 6.60 11.90 -4.07
N ASP A 100 5.90 11.94 -2.94
CA ASP A 100 6.05 12.97 -1.92
C ASP A 100 6.43 12.33 -0.59
N ILE A 101 7.56 12.76 -0.01
CA ILE A 101 8.07 12.25 1.26
C ILE A 101 8.22 13.42 2.21
N THR A 102 7.31 13.56 3.14
CA THR A 102 7.24 14.70 4.05
C THR A 102 7.30 14.28 5.52
N SER A 103 7.73 15.19 6.37
CA SER A 103 7.66 15.06 7.81
C SER A 103 7.34 16.42 8.43
N SER A 104 6.29 16.47 9.21
CA SER A 104 5.94 17.66 10.02
C SER A 104 6.58 17.65 11.41
N SER A 105 7.41 16.67 11.74
CA SER A 105 8.05 16.57 13.05
C SER A 105 9.12 17.64 13.24
N ALA A 106 8.91 18.53 14.21
CA ALA A 106 9.91 19.52 14.64
C ALA A 106 11.07 18.90 15.45
N GLY A 107 10.88 17.69 15.95
CA GLY A 107 11.84 17.00 16.82
C GLY A 107 12.68 15.91 16.14
N LYS A 108 12.70 15.83 14.81
CA LYS A 108 13.52 14.84 14.11
C LYS A 108 15.00 15.18 14.22
N THR A 109 15.69 14.46 15.10
CA THR A 109 17.11 14.75 15.43
C THR A 109 18.07 13.79 14.73
N SER A 110 17.60 12.69 14.18
CA SER A 110 18.44 11.67 13.54
C SER A 110 17.70 10.95 12.41
N ASN A 111 18.43 10.28 11.57
CA ASN A 111 18.01 9.51 10.41
C ASN A 111 17.37 10.35 9.28
N ALA A 112 17.63 9.98 8.07
CA ALA A 112 17.09 10.61 6.88
C ALA A 112 15.61 10.24 6.66
N LEU A 113 14.85 11.11 5.97
CA LEU A 113 13.56 10.74 5.39
C LEU A 113 13.75 9.74 4.24
N VAL A 114 14.83 9.92 3.48
CA VAL A 114 15.28 8.99 2.44
C VAL A 114 16.73 8.64 2.73
N ASN A 115 17.05 7.37 2.74
CA ASN A 115 18.42 6.86 2.84
C ASN A 115 18.67 5.96 1.61
N ILE A 116 19.66 6.35 0.80
CA ILE A 116 20.04 5.66 -0.43
C ILE A 116 21.47 5.19 -0.29
#